data_7fe0736f69ad62e6f545485bcee3ace8
#
_entry.id   7fe0736f69ad62e6f545485bcee3ace8
#
_cell.length_a   1.000
_cell.length_b   1.000
_cell.length_c   1.000
_cell.angle_alpha   90.00
_cell.angle_beta   90.00
_cell.angle_gamma   90.00
#
_symmetry.space_group_name_H-M   'P 1'
#
loop_
_entity.id
_entity.type
_entity.pdbx_description
1 polymer ?
#
loop_
_entity_poly.entity_id
_entity_poly.type
_entity_poly.pdbx_seq_one_letter_code
_entity_poly.pdbx_strand_id
1 'polypeptide(L)'
;TAAFASYAANDMIDVDETDDTRELVKNLASEERRVVVTTIQKLNVMLRQFEEGRHARQYNRIKNLELAFVVDECHRAVTPERQRILERFFVNSLWYGFTGTPIFEENKREQKGDLAQTTVEQYGQCLHRYTVENAIHDRAVLGFQVEYQTTMPDMDEDDIQEDYYDNEEHMLAVLESIFNKSNRKLGFNNGLGMTYEGLLTVKSIARAQAYYDLIQKVKEGKTSLKISERTKRVLPDFPKVAITYSVTENDEESMSNQAHMAKSLEDYNAMFDTHFKLDTLKAYNADLNDRLARKKDKYLNRSEQLDLVIVVDRLLTGFDAPCLSTLFMDRQPMKPQHLIQAFSRTNRLFDEGKKFGQIVTFQTPLHFKEKVDEALRLYSSSGNKGSLAVLAPTWEEEKERFKEKVAELLAISPTPEQVPDLDSSTDAELKRFAKAFQAFDKLFASVQVYTDYDEAMLLQEVGLDRDTIEAFTAQYQNVIDELRRRRKEDDGLDETPLDIAYELESIRTDEINYHYIISLIQNLIDNDSKVIPEKEKKMVDNYIEDLDKSNPKLSKLINELWLDAQLNTQNYQGQSIANKLDELIELTSKELIDNTAKDWCI
;
A
#
# COMPACT_ATOMS: atom_id res chain seq x y z
N THR A 1 -1.16 -11.09 -18.60
CA THR A 1 -1.96 -11.59 -19.76
C THR A 1 -3.31 -10.92 -19.81
N ALA A 2 -4.09 -10.89 -18.71
CA ALA A 2 -5.41 -10.26 -18.66
C ALA A 2 -5.37 -8.76 -19.05
N ALA A 3 -4.36 -8.00 -18.62
CA ALA A 3 -4.18 -6.60 -19.01
C ALA A 3 -3.92 -6.46 -20.52
N PHE A 4 -3.09 -7.30 -21.11
CA PHE A 4 -2.86 -7.31 -22.56
C PHE A 4 -4.14 -7.62 -23.33
N ALA A 5 -4.92 -8.60 -22.89
CA ALA A 5 -6.20 -8.95 -23.50
C ALA A 5 -7.21 -7.79 -23.43
N SER A 6 -7.25 -7.08 -22.29
CA SER A 6 -8.12 -5.91 -22.10
C SER A 6 -7.74 -4.75 -23.03
N TYR A 7 -6.46 -4.43 -23.16
CA TYR A 7 -5.99 -3.38 -24.08
C TYR A 7 -6.22 -3.77 -25.55
N ALA A 8 -5.92 -5.01 -25.90
CA ALA A 8 -6.06 -5.52 -27.27
C ALA A 8 -7.53 -5.58 -27.73
N ALA A 9 -8.47 -5.83 -26.83
CA ALA A 9 -9.90 -5.83 -27.12
C ALA A 9 -10.39 -4.45 -27.60
N ASN A 10 -9.80 -3.36 -27.11
CA ASN A 10 -10.13 -2.01 -27.54
C ASN A 10 -9.65 -1.71 -28.98
N ASP A 11 -8.60 -2.38 -29.43
CA ASP A 11 -7.99 -2.19 -30.76
C ASP A 11 -8.37 -3.30 -31.75
N MET A 12 -9.34 -4.15 -31.45
CA MET A 12 -9.78 -5.30 -32.25
C MET A 12 -8.64 -6.27 -32.61
N ILE A 13 -7.71 -6.48 -31.69
CA ILE A 13 -6.57 -7.39 -31.84
C ILE A 13 -6.88 -8.68 -31.10
N ASP A 14 -6.87 -9.81 -31.81
CA ASP A 14 -6.97 -11.13 -31.19
C ASP A 14 -5.67 -11.46 -30.43
N VAL A 15 -5.82 -11.72 -29.12
CA VAL A 15 -4.73 -12.14 -28.25
C VAL A 15 -4.92 -13.60 -27.86
N ASP A 16 -4.04 -14.45 -28.37
CA ASP A 16 -3.99 -15.86 -28.00
C ASP A 16 -3.06 -16.09 -26.82
N GLU A 17 -3.63 -16.49 -25.70
CA GLU A 17 -2.87 -17.03 -24.57
C GLU A 17 -2.57 -18.52 -24.85
N THR A 18 -1.33 -18.94 -24.63
CA THR A 18 -0.94 -20.32 -24.85
C THR A 18 -0.88 -21.08 -23.53
N ASP A 19 -1.72 -22.10 -23.35
CA ASP A 19 -1.68 -22.94 -22.13
C ASP A 19 -0.51 -23.93 -22.17
N ASP A 20 -0.21 -24.48 -23.33
CA ASP A 20 0.89 -25.42 -23.50
C ASP A 20 1.73 -25.15 -24.77
N THR A 21 2.78 -25.94 -24.97
CA THR A 21 3.69 -25.83 -26.12
C THR A 21 3.02 -26.25 -27.44
N ARG A 22 2.00 -27.12 -27.42
CA ARG A 22 1.29 -27.56 -28.65
C ARG A 22 0.43 -26.44 -29.19
N GLU A 23 -0.22 -25.72 -28.29
CA GLU A 23 -1.02 -24.55 -28.62
C GLU A 23 -0.14 -23.43 -29.16
N LEU A 24 1.03 -23.19 -28.54
CA LEU A 24 2.02 -22.25 -29.07
C LEU A 24 2.42 -22.60 -30.51
N VAL A 25 2.75 -23.85 -30.81
CA VAL A 25 3.12 -24.30 -32.15
C VAL A 25 1.94 -24.12 -33.12
N LYS A 26 0.70 -24.43 -32.69
CA LYS A 26 -0.52 -24.25 -33.49
C LYS A 26 -0.73 -22.79 -33.84
N ASN A 27 -0.63 -21.91 -32.85
CA ASN A 27 -0.87 -20.48 -33.05
C ASN A 27 0.22 -19.83 -33.91
N LEU A 28 1.50 -20.16 -33.71
CA LEU A 28 2.58 -19.71 -34.60
C LEU A 28 2.47 -20.26 -36.03
N ALA A 29 1.90 -21.45 -36.21
CA ALA A 29 1.65 -22.05 -37.54
C ALA A 29 0.37 -21.57 -38.22
N SER A 30 -0.45 -20.74 -37.61
CA SER A 30 -1.66 -20.13 -38.20
C SER A 30 -1.32 -19.18 -39.36
N GLU A 31 -2.26 -18.99 -40.27
CA GLU A 31 -2.14 -18.02 -41.38
C GLU A 31 -2.59 -16.63 -40.99
N GLU A 32 -3.28 -16.52 -39.87
CA GLU A 32 -3.81 -15.26 -39.37
C GLU A 32 -2.75 -14.47 -38.65
N ARG A 33 -2.75 -13.15 -38.84
CA ARG A 33 -1.93 -12.22 -38.01
C ARG A 33 -2.59 -12.09 -36.65
N ARG A 34 -1.85 -12.40 -35.60
CA ARG A 34 -2.34 -12.33 -34.21
C ARG A 34 -1.21 -12.02 -33.22
N VAL A 35 -1.58 -11.58 -32.05
CA VAL A 35 -0.67 -11.45 -30.94
C VAL A 35 -0.69 -12.75 -30.13
N VAL A 36 0.48 -13.40 -29.99
CA VAL A 36 0.63 -14.64 -29.22
C VAL A 36 1.36 -14.32 -27.92
N VAL A 37 0.68 -14.48 -26.79
CA VAL A 37 1.29 -14.30 -25.47
C VAL A 37 1.84 -15.64 -24.97
N THR A 38 3.13 -15.68 -24.70
CA THR A 38 3.82 -16.90 -24.28
C THR A 38 4.93 -16.62 -23.28
N THR A 39 5.54 -17.67 -22.73
CA THR A 39 6.70 -17.56 -21.84
C THR A 39 7.96 -18.06 -22.52
N ILE A 40 9.13 -17.56 -22.06
CA ILE A 40 10.44 -18.03 -22.55
C ILE A 40 10.62 -19.54 -22.35
N GLN A 41 10.03 -20.10 -21.28
CA GLN A 41 10.08 -21.54 -20.99
C GLN A 41 9.38 -22.35 -22.09
N LYS A 42 8.18 -21.92 -22.53
CA LYS A 42 7.42 -22.58 -23.62
C LYS A 42 8.18 -22.50 -24.96
N LEU A 43 8.78 -21.34 -25.27
CA LEU A 43 9.64 -21.18 -26.44
C LEU A 43 10.83 -22.14 -26.40
N ASN A 44 11.49 -22.30 -25.24
CA ASN A 44 12.60 -23.21 -25.06
C ASN A 44 12.21 -24.68 -25.25
N VAL A 45 11.04 -25.07 -24.72
CA VAL A 45 10.51 -26.44 -24.90
C VAL A 45 10.19 -26.68 -26.37
N MET A 46 9.58 -25.69 -27.05
CA MET A 46 9.28 -25.77 -28.48
C MET A 46 10.57 -25.97 -29.31
N LEU A 47 11.63 -25.17 -29.07
CA LEU A 47 12.91 -25.33 -29.78
C LEU A 47 13.50 -26.71 -29.58
N ARG A 48 13.49 -27.24 -28.35
CA ARG A 48 13.97 -28.59 -28.05
C ARG A 48 13.17 -29.67 -28.79
N GLN A 49 11.83 -29.50 -28.85
CA GLN A 49 10.98 -30.43 -29.60
C GLN A 49 11.28 -30.39 -31.12
N PHE A 50 11.62 -29.24 -31.67
CA PHE A 50 12.09 -29.13 -33.05
C PHE A 50 13.43 -29.81 -33.28
N GLU A 51 14.39 -29.67 -32.38
CA GLU A 51 15.67 -30.36 -32.44
C GLU A 51 15.51 -31.88 -32.37
N GLU A 52 14.51 -32.37 -31.63
CA GLU A 52 14.15 -33.79 -31.54
C GLU A 52 13.34 -34.28 -32.76
N GLY A 53 13.12 -33.45 -33.79
CA GLY A 53 12.40 -33.77 -34.99
C GLY A 53 10.86 -33.78 -34.84
N ARG A 54 10.33 -33.32 -33.71
CA ARG A 54 8.90 -33.14 -33.51
C ARG A 54 8.41 -31.92 -34.32
N HIS A 55 7.14 -31.97 -34.77
CA HIS A 55 6.54 -30.87 -35.53
C HIS A 55 7.28 -30.49 -36.82
N ALA A 56 7.95 -31.44 -37.48
CA ALA A 56 8.79 -31.21 -38.66
C ALA A 56 8.05 -30.49 -39.82
N ARG A 57 6.73 -30.68 -39.96
CA ARG A 57 5.93 -29.99 -40.98
C ARG A 57 5.78 -28.49 -40.75
N GLN A 58 5.73 -28.05 -39.49
CA GLN A 58 5.62 -26.64 -39.07
C GLN A 58 6.96 -25.95 -38.97
N TYR A 59 8.07 -26.70 -38.84
CA TYR A 59 9.43 -26.19 -38.57
C TYR A 59 9.85 -25.07 -39.52
N ASN A 60 9.84 -25.33 -40.83
CA ASN A 60 10.27 -24.35 -41.84
C ASN A 60 9.36 -23.13 -41.90
N ARG A 61 8.08 -23.30 -41.68
CA ARG A 61 7.11 -22.22 -41.67
C ARG A 61 7.36 -21.31 -40.47
N ILE A 62 7.46 -21.87 -39.24
CA ILE A 62 7.65 -21.12 -38.01
C ILE A 62 9.02 -20.43 -38.00
N LYS A 63 10.06 -21.08 -38.47
CA LYS A 63 11.41 -20.52 -38.58
C LYS A 63 11.46 -19.25 -39.45
N ASN A 64 10.67 -19.17 -40.50
CA ASN A 64 10.69 -18.09 -41.45
C ASN A 64 9.60 -17.03 -41.20
N LEU A 65 8.86 -17.10 -40.08
CA LEU A 65 7.89 -16.09 -39.71
C LEU A 65 8.55 -14.73 -39.54
N GLU A 66 7.90 -13.68 -39.99
CA GLU A 66 8.21 -12.31 -39.63
C GLU A 66 7.59 -12.04 -38.27
N LEU A 67 8.43 -11.90 -37.23
CA LEU A 67 8.00 -11.76 -35.84
C LEU A 67 8.53 -10.48 -35.22
N ALA A 68 7.70 -9.85 -34.42
CA ALA A 68 8.14 -8.83 -33.46
C ALA A 68 8.01 -9.40 -32.04
N PHE A 69 9.13 -9.63 -31.38
CA PHE A 69 9.15 -10.02 -29.97
C PHE A 69 9.05 -8.77 -29.12
N VAL A 70 7.98 -8.66 -28.33
CA VAL A 70 7.79 -7.66 -27.28
C VAL A 70 8.08 -8.34 -25.95
N VAL A 71 9.20 -8.01 -25.33
CA VAL A 71 9.71 -8.67 -24.13
C VAL A 71 9.49 -7.76 -22.92
N ASP A 72 8.54 -8.12 -22.09
CA ASP A 72 8.30 -7.47 -20.81
C ASP A 72 9.34 -7.92 -19.79
N GLU A 73 9.71 -7.03 -18.84
CA GLU A 73 10.80 -7.23 -17.87
C GLU A 73 12.10 -7.73 -18.55
N CYS A 74 12.45 -7.13 -19.67
CA CYS A 74 13.47 -7.62 -20.59
C CYS A 74 14.86 -7.75 -19.96
N HIS A 75 15.15 -7.00 -18.87
CA HIS A 75 16.39 -7.09 -18.12
C HIS A 75 16.63 -8.47 -17.50
N ARG A 76 15.57 -9.28 -17.29
CA ARG A 76 15.63 -10.62 -16.68
C ARG A 76 14.88 -11.71 -17.44
N ALA A 77 13.86 -11.35 -18.22
CA ALA A 77 13.00 -12.34 -18.88
C ALA A 77 13.76 -13.16 -19.91
N VAL A 78 14.65 -12.55 -20.67
CA VAL A 78 15.45 -13.20 -21.71
C VAL A 78 16.92 -12.85 -21.54
N THR A 79 17.74 -13.85 -21.21
CA THR A 79 19.19 -13.64 -21.14
C THR A 79 19.77 -13.40 -22.54
N PRO A 80 20.89 -12.66 -22.68
CA PRO A 80 21.54 -12.42 -23.98
C PRO A 80 21.89 -13.71 -24.74
N GLU A 81 22.32 -14.75 -24.03
CA GLU A 81 22.58 -16.06 -24.60
C GLU A 81 21.31 -16.69 -25.18
N ARG A 82 20.21 -16.61 -24.45
CA ARG A 82 18.92 -17.17 -24.88
C ARG A 82 18.34 -16.41 -26.05
N GLN A 83 18.44 -15.09 -26.07
CA GLN A 83 18.03 -14.27 -27.19
C GLN A 83 18.80 -14.66 -28.47
N ARG A 84 20.11 -14.81 -28.39
CA ARG A 84 20.96 -15.24 -29.51
C ARG A 84 20.52 -16.60 -30.09
N ILE A 85 20.12 -17.55 -29.25
CA ILE A 85 19.59 -18.85 -29.69
C ILE A 85 18.28 -18.67 -30.46
N LEU A 86 17.37 -17.84 -29.93
CA LEU A 86 16.06 -17.58 -30.56
C LEU A 86 16.22 -16.81 -31.88
N GLU A 87 17.13 -15.82 -31.96
CA GLU A 87 17.43 -15.08 -33.20
C GLU A 87 18.00 -15.98 -34.31
N ARG A 88 18.83 -16.95 -33.93
CA ARG A 88 19.32 -17.96 -34.90
C ARG A 88 18.21 -18.85 -35.43
N PHE A 89 17.20 -19.10 -34.64
CA PHE A 89 16.05 -19.89 -35.05
C PHE A 89 15.04 -19.03 -35.83
N PHE A 90 14.60 -17.90 -35.31
CA PHE A 90 13.66 -16.98 -35.93
C PHE A 90 14.43 -15.94 -36.77
N VAL A 91 14.80 -16.30 -37.98
CA VAL A 91 15.71 -15.51 -38.82
C VAL A 91 15.17 -14.14 -39.25
N ASN A 92 13.85 -13.93 -39.20
CA ASN A 92 13.16 -12.69 -39.56
C ASN A 92 12.51 -12.06 -38.32
N SER A 93 13.21 -11.99 -37.17
CA SER A 93 12.64 -11.44 -35.94
C SER A 93 13.20 -10.08 -35.58
N LEU A 94 12.32 -9.21 -35.08
CA LEU A 94 12.67 -7.95 -34.41
C LEU A 94 12.44 -8.10 -32.90
N TRP A 95 13.24 -7.38 -32.11
CA TRP A 95 13.20 -7.50 -30.65
C TRP A 95 13.03 -6.13 -29.99
N TYR A 96 11.98 -5.99 -29.18
CA TYR A 96 11.66 -4.81 -28.41
C TYR A 96 11.62 -5.15 -26.93
N GLY A 97 12.49 -4.54 -26.14
CA GLY A 97 12.56 -4.74 -24.70
C GLY A 97 11.83 -3.65 -23.93
N PHE A 98 10.96 -4.04 -23.00
CA PHE A 98 10.31 -3.16 -22.04
C PHE A 98 10.80 -3.50 -20.64
N THR A 99 11.16 -2.49 -19.84
CA THR A 99 11.60 -2.70 -18.45
C THR A 99 11.59 -1.39 -17.67
N GLY A 100 11.16 -1.44 -16.42
CA GLY A 100 11.30 -0.33 -15.47
C GLY A 100 12.73 -0.23 -14.89
N THR A 101 13.56 -1.27 -15.04
CA THR A 101 14.92 -1.34 -14.47
C THR A 101 15.93 -1.86 -15.49
N PRO A 102 16.26 -1.04 -16.53
CA PRO A 102 17.27 -1.41 -17.51
C PRO A 102 18.65 -1.61 -16.85
N ILE A 103 19.46 -2.46 -17.45
CA ILE A 103 20.85 -2.66 -17.04
C ILE A 103 21.73 -1.67 -17.77
N PHE A 104 22.37 -0.79 -17.00
CA PHE A 104 23.26 0.26 -17.46
C PHE A 104 24.73 -0.18 -17.38
N GLU A 105 25.67 0.70 -17.76
CA GLU A 105 27.11 0.46 -17.61
C GLU A 105 27.55 0.31 -16.14
N GLU A 106 26.89 1.08 -15.24
CA GLU A 106 27.21 1.13 -13.82
C GLU A 106 26.85 -0.19 -13.09
N ASN A 107 25.82 -0.89 -13.57
CA ASN A 107 25.35 -2.16 -12.97
C ASN A 107 25.33 -3.30 -13.97
N LYS A 108 26.23 -3.27 -14.96
CA LYS A 108 26.32 -4.26 -16.03
C LYS A 108 26.54 -5.68 -15.55
N ARG A 109 26.05 -6.62 -16.36
CA ARG A 109 26.23 -8.05 -16.12
C ARG A 109 27.70 -8.44 -16.21
N GLU A 110 28.07 -9.55 -15.57
CA GLU A 110 29.37 -10.15 -15.75
C GLU A 110 29.64 -10.49 -17.22
N GLN A 111 30.88 -10.27 -17.64
CA GLN A 111 31.31 -10.59 -19.01
C GLN A 111 31.29 -12.10 -19.24
N LYS A 112 30.56 -12.55 -20.25
CA LYS A 112 30.50 -13.94 -20.69
C LYS A 112 30.76 -14.00 -22.21
N GLY A 113 32.03 -14.09 -22.57
CA GLY A 113 32.45 -14.06 -23.96
C GLY A 113 32.06 -12.73 -24.64
N ASP A 114 31.35 -12.82 -25.76
CA ASP A 114 30.83 -11.68 -26.56
C ASP A 114 29.36 -11.37 -26.32
N LEU A 115 28.79 -11.84 -25.20
CA LEU A 115 27.39 -11.58 -24.87
C LEU A 115 27.18 -10.17 -24.34
N ALA A 116 26.02 -9.58 -24.65
CA ALA A 116 25.62 -8.26 -24.18
C ALA A 116 25.62 -8.17 -22.65
N GLN A 117 26.20 -7.11 -22.10
CA GLN A 117 26.25 -6.84 -20.68
C GLN A 117 25.15 -5.88 -20.23
N THR A 118 24.73 -4.97 -21.13
CA THR A 118 23.74 -3.94 -20.86
C THR A 118 22.46 -4.16 -21.65
N THR A 119 21.38 -3.45 -21.28
CA THR A 119 20.12 -3.50 -22.01
C THR A 119 20.24 -2.88 -23.40
N VAL A 120 21.06 -1.83 -23.54
CA VAL A 120 21.30 -1.17 -24.83
C VAL A 120 22.07 -2.09 -25.78
N GLU A 121 23.09 -2.80 -25.29
CA GLU A 121 23.80 -3.80 -26.11
C GLU A 121 22.90 -4.94 -26.55
N GLN A 122 21.91 -5.32 -25.73
CA GLN A 122 21.01 -6.44 -25.99
C GLN A 122 19.85 -6.10 -26.93
N TYR A 123 19.25 -4.90 -26.80
CA TYR A 123 18.04 -4.50 -27.52
C TYR A 123 18.22 -3.28 -28.42
N GLY A 124 19.40 -2.67 -28.43
CA GLY A 124 19.67 -1.47 -29.20
C GLY A 124 19.29 -0.18 -28.47
N GLN A 125 19.17 0.91 -29.21
CA GLN A 125 18.92 2.25 -28.67
C GLN A 125 17.58 2.32 -27.92
N CYS A 126 17.58 3.03 -26.78
CA CYS A 126 16.37 3.33 -26.03
C CYS A 126 15.43 4.23 -26.87
N LEU A 127 14.23 3.74 -27.16
CA LEU A 127 13.24 4.42 -28.01
C LEU A 127 12.35 5.37 -27.20
N HIS A 128 12.06 5.01 -25.95
CA HIS A 128 11.23 5.82 -25.05
C HIS A 128 11.68 5.61 -23.61
N ARG A 129 11.64 6.68 -22.82
CA ARG A 129 11.98 6.67 -21.40
C ARG A 129 10.93 7.42 -20.61
N TYR A 130 10.41 6.75 -19.56
CA TYR A 130 9.50 7.30 -18.57
C TYR A 130 10.01 6.89 -17.19
N THR A 131 10.54 7.83 -16.44
CA THR A 131 11.23 7.57 -15.17
C THR A 131 10.27 7.65 -13.99
N VAL A 132 10.70 7.18 -12.81
CA VAL A 132 9.93 7.32 -11.55
C VAL A 132 9.66 8.81 -11.26
N GLU A 133 10.62 9.70 -11.52
CA GLU A 133 10.45 11.15 -11.38
C GLU A 133 9.35 11.69 -12.29
N ASN A 134 9.32 11.27 -13.57
CA ASN A 134 8.23 11.64 -14.48
C ASN A 134 6.88 11.15 -13.97
N ALA A 135 6.82 9.91 -13.48
CA ALA A 135 5.58 9.32 -12.97
C ALA A 135 5.07 10.03 -11.70
N ILE A 136 5.97 10.49 -10.83
CA ILE A 136 5.60 11.30 -9.65
C ILE A 136 5.13 12.69 -10.08
N HIS A 137 5.83 13.34 -11.00
CA HIS A 137 5.44 14.64 -11.53
C HIS A 137 4.04 14.59 -12.16
N ASP A 138 3.76 13.55 -12.93
CA ASP A 138 2.46 13.32 -13.58
C ASP A 138 1.39 12.79 -12.60
N ARG A 139 1.73 12.63 -11.33
CA ARG A 139 0.87 12.04 -10.28
C ARG A 139 0.34 10.66 -10.64
N ALA A 140 1.11 9.88 -11.38
CA ALA A 140 0.79 8.49 -11.70
C ALA A 140 1.20 7.52 -10.58
N VAL A 141 2.17 7.92 -9.77
CA VAL A 141 2.64 7.19 -8.57
C VAL A 141 3.05 8.16 -7.47
N LEU A 142 3.19 7.64 -6.24
CA LEU A 142 3.70 8.39 -5.09
C LEU A 142 5.23 8.36 -5.04
N GLY A 143 5.84 9.31 -4.30
CA GLY A 143 7.23 9.25 -3.88
C GLY A 143 7.44 8.20 -2.78
N PHE A 144 8.68 8.09 -2.28
CA PHE A 144 9.04 7.15 -1.22
C PHE A 144 9.46 7.88 0.05
N GLN A 145 9.06 7.34 1.19
CA GLN A 145 9.62 7.67 2.51
C GLN A 145 10.43 6.47 2.97
N VAL A 146 11.73 6.67 3.20
CA VAL A 146 12.65 5.59 3.58
C VAL A 146 13.22 5.88 4.96
N GLU A 147 13.02 4.94 5.89
CA GLU A 147 13.56 4.99 7.24
C GLU A 147 14.61 3.89 7.42
N TYR A 148 15.76 4.29 7.91
CA TYR A 148 16.90 3.41 8.14
C TYR A 148 17.05 3.16 9.63
N GLN A 149 16.55 2.01 10.09
CA GLN A 149 16.61 1.61 11.50
C GLN A 149 17.66 0.54 11.73
N THR A 150 18.14 0.46 12.94
CA THR A 150 19.03 -0.61 13.41
C THR A 150 18.59 -1.07 14.80
N THR A 151 18.76 -2.36 15.06
CA THR A 151 18.63 -2.94 16.39
C THR A 151 19.98 -3.02 17.12
N MET A 152 21.05 -2.57 16.47
CA MET A 152 22.44 -2.61 16.97
C MET A 152 23.08 -1.23 16.86
N PRO A 153 22.56 -0.19 17.58
CA PRO A 153 23.02 1.20 17.42
C PRO A 153 24.47 1.44 17.89
N ASP A 154 24.98 0.57 18.77
CA ASP A 154 26.31 0.73 19.38
C ASP A 154 27.43 -0.02 18.61
N MET A 155 27.10 -0.68 17.52
CA MET A 155 28.07 -1.45 16.71
C MET A 155 28.38 -0.70 15.41
N ASP A 156 29.66 -0.76 14.98
CA ASP A 156 30.04 -0.33 13.65
C ASP A 156 29.46 -1.30 12.61
N GLU A 157 28.84 -0.80 11.55
CA GLU A 157 28.19 -1.64 10.54
C GLU A 157 29.16 -2.59 9.83
N ASP A 158 30.42 -2.20 9.66
CA ASP A 158 31.45 -3.02 9.03
C ASP A 158 31.83 -4.24 9.88
N ASP A 159 31.57 -4.19 11.20
CA ASP A 159 31.82 -5.27 12.14
C ASP A 159 30.60 -6.19 12.34
N ILE A 160 29.40 -5.81 11.83
CA ILE A 160 28.20 -6.60 11.98
C ILE A 160 28.17 -7.74 10.96
N GLN A 161 28.22 -8.97 11.47
CA GLN A 161 28.00 -10.16 10.64
C GLN A 161 26.50 -10.42 10.46
N GLU A 162 26.12 -11.02 9.35
CA GLU A 162 24.71 -11.25 9.00
C GLU A 162 23.98 -12.13 10.02
N ASP A 163 24.68 -13.05 10.68
CA ASP A 163 24.14 -13.95 11.70
C ASP A 163 23.83 -13.22 13.03
N TYR A 164 24.40 -12.03 13.27
CA TYR A 164 24.06 -11.19 14.43
C TYR A 164 22.59 -10.80 14.46
N TYR A 165 21.95 -10.74 13.31
CA TYR A 165 20.51 -10.52 13.22
C TYR A 165 19.67 -11.80 13.40
N ASP A 166 20.30 -13.01 13.50
CA ASP A 166 19.62 -14.30 13.60
C ASP A 166 19.24 -14.67 15.05
N ASN A 167 18.68 -13.72 15.80
CA ASN A 167 18.22 -13.95 17.17
C ASN A 167 16.80 -13.43 17.41
N GLU A 168 16.16 -13.97 18.46
CA GLU A 168 14.77 -13.62 18.80
C GLU A 168 14.63 -12.17 19.27
N GLU A 169 15.64 -11.60 19.92
CA GLU A 169 15.63 -10.21 20.42
C GLU A 169 15.53 -9.21 19.27
N HIS A 170 16.38 -9.40 18.22
CA HIS A 170 16.28 -8.60 17.00
C HIS A 170 14.89 -8.73 16.35
N MET A 171 14.40 -9.96 16.18
CA MET A 171 13.08 -10.19 15.56
C MET A 171 11.95 -9.53 16.37
N LEU A 172 12.01 -9.56 17.71
CA LEU A 172 11.04 -8.87 18.56
C LEU A 172 11.12 -7.35 18.41
N ALA A 173 12.32 -6.78 18.28
CA ALA A 173 12.50 -5.35 18.04
C ALA A 173 11.93 -4.91 16.69
N VAL A 174 12.11 -5.71 15.64
CA VAL A 174 11.48 -5.50 14.33
C VAL A 174 9.96 -5.56 14.44
N LEU A 175 9.41 -6.58 15.12
CA LEU A 175 7.96 -6.69 15.32
C LEU A 175 7.39 -5.57 16.20
N GLU A 176 8.14 -5.07 17.19
CA GLU A 176 7.75 -3.87 17.95
C GLU A 176 7.61 -2.65 17.04
N SER A 177 8.58 -2.44 16.13
CA SER A 177 8.50 -1.37 15.13
C SER A 177 7.27 -1.51 14.21
N ILE A 178 6.98 -2.73 13.76
CA ILE A 178 5.83 -3.01 12.89
C ILE A 178 4.50 -2.81 13.62
N PHE A 179 4.35 -3.42 14.82
CA PHE A 179 3.05 -3.54 15.49
C PHE A 179 2.67 -2.33 16.34
N ASN A 180 3.65 -1.63 16.90
CA ASN A 180 3.39 -0.55 17.85
C ASN A 180 3.82 0.84 17.35
N LYS A 181 4.82 0.92 16.44
CA LYS A 181 5.33 2.20 15.95
C LYS A 181 4.92 2.54 14.51
N SER A 182 4.37 1.57 13.76
CA SER A 182 3.98 1.77 12.34
C SER A 182 2.48 1.98 12.12
N ASN A 183 1.73 2.31 13.17
CA ASN A 183 0.27 2.46 13.11
C ASN A 183 -0.19 3.44 12.03
N ARG A 184 0.48 4.61 11.92
CA ARG A 184 0.17 5.61 10.90
C ARG A 184 0.56 5.15 9.49
N LYS A 185 1.70 4.43 9.35
CA LYS A 185 2.13 3.85 8.08
C LYS A 185 1.13 2.81 7.56
N LEU A 186 0.52 2.06 8.48
CA LEU A 186 -0.50 1.06 8.19
C LEU A 186 -1.93 1.65 8.18
N GLY A 187 -2.06 2.98 8.24
CA GLY A 187 -3.32 3.67 8.08
C GLY A 187 -4.34 3.46 9.21
N PHE A 188 -3.90 3.18 10.43
CA PHE A 188 -4.83 2.95 11.56
C PHE A 188 -5.67 4.20 11.88
N ASN A 189 -5.16 5.39 11.56
CA ASN A 189 -5.91 6.64 11.67
C ASN A 189 -7.04 6.80 10.65
N ASN A 190 -7.11 5.96 9.62
CA ASN A 190 -8.21 5.99 8.64
C ASN A 190 -9.46 5.28 9.17
N GLY A 191 -9.33 4.58 10.29
CA GLY A 191 -10.38 3.82 10.91
C GLY A 191 -10.47 2.36 10.45
N LEU A 192 -11.36 1.63 11.08
CA LEU A 192 -11.55 0.20 10.87
C LEU A 192 -11.97 -0.08 9.43
N GLY A 193 -11.34 -1.06 8.79
CA GLY A 193 -11.59 -1.43 7.39
C GLY A 193 -10.89 -0.56 6.34
N MET A 194 -10.40 0.62 6.73
CA MET A 194 -9.68 1.55 5.84
C MET A 194 -8.17 1.54 6.06
N THR A 195 -7.68 0.56 6.82
CA THR A 195 -6.24 0.37 7.06
C THR A 195 -5.51 -0.08 5.81
N TYR A 196 -4.21 0.17 5.77
CA TYR A 196 -3.32 -0.30 4.71
C TYR A 196 -2.68 -1.64 5.09
N GLU A 197 -1.91 -2.20 4.17
CA GLU A 197 -1.23 -3.47 4.32
C GLU A 197 0.29 -3.27 4.33
N GLY A 198 0.98 -4.15 5.08
CA GLY A 198 2.43 -4.23 5.15
C GLY A 198 2.98 -5.49 4.49
N LEU A 199 4.18 -5.41 3.95
CA LEU A 199 4.95 -6.54 3.45
C LEU A 199 6.27 -6.63 4.22
N LEU A 200 6.54 -7.74 4.91
CA LEU A 200 7.81 -8.01 5.55
C LEU A 200 8.66 -8.92 4.66
N THR A 201 9.77 -8.43 4.14
CA THR A 201 10.72 -9.24 3.38
C THR A 201 11.95 -9.58 4.22
N VAL A 202 12.34 -10.85 4.14
CA VAL A 202 13.46 -11.41 4.91
C VAL A 202 14.41 -12.19 4.01
N LYS A 203 15.60 -12.53 4.52
CA LYS A 203 16.70 -13.16 3.74
C LYS A 203 16.42 -14.60 3.30
N SER A 204 15.62 -15.36 4.03
CA SER A 204 15.44 -16.80 3.79
C SER A 204 14.09 -17.32 4.22
N ILE A 205 13.72 -18.53 3.75
CA ILE A 205 12.49 -19.22 4.14
C ILE A 205 12.49 -19.53 5.64
N ALA A 206 13.61 -20.00 6.19
CA ALA A 206 13.74 -20.27 7.62
C ALA A 206 13.49 -19.01 8.47
N ARG A 207 13.99 -17.86 8.02
CA ARG A 207 13.75 -16.58 8.68
C ARG A 207 12.27 -16.17 8.61
N ALA A 208 11.63 -16.36 7.45
CA ALA A 208 10.20 -16.07 7.29
C ALA A 208 9.34 -16.94 8.22
N GLN A 209 9.67 -18.23 8.35
CA GLN A 209 9.01 -19.16 9.27
C GLN A 209 9.23 -18.77 10.73
N ALA A 210 10.44 -18.38 11.10
CA ALA A 210 10.77 -17.93 12.47
C ALA A 210 9.94 -16.68 12.85
N TYR A 211 9.80 -15.70 11.95
CA TYR A 211 8.93 -14.56 12.17
C TYR A 211 7.46 -14.97 12.30
N TYR A 212 6.99 -15.87 11.44
CA TYR A 212 5.60 -16.34 11.51
C TYR A 212 5.30 -17.00 12.85
N ASP A 213 6.15 -17.93 13.30
CA ASP A 213 6.00 -18.61 14.59
C ASP A 213 6.13 -17.64 15.78
N LEU A 214 7.03 -16.65 15.68
CA LEU A 214 7.19 -15.63 16.71
C LEU A 214 5.95 -14.73 16.83
N ILE A 215 5.34 -14.36 15.71
CA ILE A 215 4.08 -13.60 15.70
C ILE A 215 2.96 -14.39 16.37
N GLN A 216 2.86 -15.71 16.15
CA GLN A 216 1.87 -16.52 16.85
C GLN A 216 2.12 -16.52 18.38
N LYS A 217 3.39 -16.61 18.82
CA LYS A 217 3.74 -16.47 20.25
C LYS A 217 3.37 -15.09 20.83
N VAL A 218 3.56 -14.01 20.04
CA VAL A 218 3.15 -12.65 20.45
C VAL A 218 1.64 -12.57 20.62
N LYS A 219 0.85 -13.11 19.68
CA LYS A 219 -0.62 -13.18 19.75
C LYS A 219 -1.10 -13.96 20.98
N GLU A 220 -0.41 -15.02 21.35
CA GLU A 220 -0.69 -15.84 22.53
C GLU A 220 -0.17 -15.21 23.85
N GLY A 221 0.50 -14.08 23.80
CA GLY A 221 1.08 -13.41 24.97
C GLY A 221 2.30 -14.12 25.59
N LYS A 222 2.97 -14.99 24.82
CA LYS A 222 4.12 -15.82 25.25
C LYS A 222 5.48 -15.16 25.06
N THR A 223 5.52 -13.86 24.76
CA THR A 223 6.75 -13.09 24.54
C THR A 223 6.77 -11.85 25.42
N SER A 224 7.94 -11.16 25.46
CA SER A 224 8.06 -9.85 26.10
C SER A 224 7.30 -8.75 25.34
N LEU A 225 7.24 -8.87 23.99
CA LEU A 225 6.49 -7.96 23.13
C LEU A 225 4.98 -8.12 23.34
N LYS A 226 4.30 -6.99 23.54
CA LYS A 226 2.84 -6.92 23.61
C LYS A 226 2.31 -5.90 22.63
N ILE A 227 1.26 -6.23 21.95
CA ILE A 227 0.54 -5.28 21.09
C ILE A 227 -0.10 -4.23 22.01
N SER A 228 0.10 -2.96 21.69
CA SER A 228 -0.36 -1.84 22.50
C SER A 228 -1.90 -1.84 22.63
N GLU A 229 -2.40 -1.36 23.74
CA GLU A 229 -3.85 -1.23 23.96
C GLU A 229 -4.49 -0.23 22.99
N ARG A 230 -3.72 0.73 22.51
CA ARG A 230 -4.15 1.65 21.45
C ARG A 230 -4.41 0.89 20.15
N THR A 231 -3.45 0.05 19.71
CA THR A 231 -3.60 -0.79 18.52
C THR A 231 -4.80 -1.73 18.63
N LYS A 232 -4.96 -2.39 19.78
CA LYS A 232 -6.10 -3.31 20.02
C LYS A 232 -7.45 -2.61 20.05
N ARG A 233 -7.52 -1.35 20.47
CA ARG A 233 -8.76 -0.57 20.40
C ARG A 233 -9.19 -0.29 18.96
N VAL A 234 -8.23 0.09 18.10
CA VAL A 234 -8.52 0.39 16.69
C VAL A 234 -8.79 -0.89 15.89
N LEU A 235 -7.99 -1.93 16.14
CA LEU A 235 -8.05 -3.21 15.43
C LEU A 235 -7.99 -4.40 16.43
N PRO A 236 -9.10 -4.81 17.00
CA PRO A 236 -9.12 -5.89 18.02
C PRO A 236 -8.57 -7.23 17.53
N ASP A 237 -8.63 -7.49 16.22
CA ASP A 237 -8.17 -8.72 15.56
C ASP A 237 -6.76 -8.61 14.95
N PHE A 238 -6.07 -7.51 15.19
CA PHE A 238 -4.70 -7.28 14.72
C PHE A 238 -3.67 -8.12 15.50
N PRO A 239 -2.65 -8.70 14.83
CA PRO A 239 -2.42 -8.68 13.38
C PRO A 239 -2.98 -9.92 12.68
N LYS A 240 -3.56 -9.73 11.48
CA LYS A 240 -3.85 -10.81 10.54
C LYS A 240 -2.67 -10.98 9.61
N VAL A 241 -1.97 -12.11 9.73
CA VAL A 241 -0.70 -12.35 9.05
C VAL A 241 -0.77 -13.57 8.15
N ALA A 242 -0.23 -13.45 6.95
CA ALA A 242 -0.01 -14.55 6.03
C ALA A 242 1.47 -14.69 5.67
N ILE A 243 1.87 -15.85 5.17
CA ILE A 243 3.23 -16.13 4.74
C ILE A 243 3.22 -16.81 3.36
N THR A 244 4.12 -16.42 2.47
CA THR A 244 4.26 -17.11 1.18
C THR A 244 5.71 -17.20 0.74
N TYR A 245 6.12 -18.39 0.33
CA TYR A 245 7.44 -18.70 -0.23
C TYR A 245 7.33 -19.86 -1.22
N SER A 246 8.41 -20.12 -1.97
CA SER A 246 8.46 -21.25 -2.89
C SER A 246 8.72 -22.55 -2.13
N VAL A 247 7.90 -23.56 -2.36
CA VAL A 247 8.05 -24.90 -1.81
C VAL A 247 8.47 -25.82 -2.96
N THR A 248 9.66 -26.41 -2.88
CA THR A 248 10.18 -27.40 -3.85
C THR A 248 10.02 -28.81 -3.31
N GLU A 249 9.95 -29.84 -4.18
CA GLU A 249 9.47 -31.18 -3.78
C GLU A 249 10.54 -32.19 -3.34
N ASN A 250 11.86 -31.88 -3.35
CA ASN A 250 12.86 -32.96 -3.41
C ASN A 250 13.98 -33.01 -2.36
N ASP A 251 13.96 -32.26 -1.24
CA ASP A 251 15.00 -32.27 -0.22
C ASP A 251 14.45 -32.38 1.21
N GLU A 252 15.23 -32.83 2.21
CA GLU A 252 14.81 -32.89 3.63
C GLU A 252 14.39 -31.50 4.16
N GLU A 253 15.08 -30.44 3.78
CA GLU A 253 14.70 -29.06 4.06
C GLU A 253 13.33 -28.71 3.46
N SER A 254 12.99 -29.27 2.30
CA SER A 254 11.69 -29.15 1.65
C SER A 254 10.56 -29.77 2.48
N MET A 255 10.77 -30.89 3.16
CA MET A 255 9.74 -31.52 4.01
C MET A 255 9.41 -30.64 5.23
N SER A 256 10.41 -30.04 5.86
CA SER A 256 10.21 -29.07 6.94
C SER A 256 9.45 -27.85 6.44
N ASN A 257 9.82 -27.29 5.30
CA ASN A 257 9.17 -26.14 4.68
C ASN A 257 7.72 -26.45 4.28
N GLN A 258 7.43 -27.66 3.82
CA GLN A 258 6.06 -28.13 3.54
C GLN A 258 5.21 -28.24 4.82
N ALA A 259 5.76 -28.77 5.90
CA ALA A 259 5.05 -28.88 7.18
C ALA A 259 4.70 -27.50 7.75
N HIS A 260 5.65 -26.55 7.71
CA HIS A 260 5.39 -25.18 8.12
C HIS A 260 4.33 -24.49 7.25
N MET A 261 4.42 -24.66 5.91
CA MET A 261 3.42 -24.11 5.00
C MET A 261 2.04 -24.72 5.26
N ALA A 262 1.94 -26.03 5.50
CA ALA A 262 0.67 -26.68 5.82
C ALA A 262 0.01 -26.07 7.06
N LYS A 263 0.78 -25.87 8.14
CA LYS A 263 0.31 -25.19 9.36
C LYS A 263 -0.15 -23.75 9.08
N SER A 264 0.63 -23.00 8.32
CA SER A 264 0.27 -21.62 7.95
C SER A 264 -1.00 -21.55 7.11
N LEU A 265 -1.25 -22.56 6.25
CA LEU A 265 -2.50 -22.70 5.49
C LEU A 265 -3.69 -23.02 6.41
N GLU A 266 -3.51 -23.83 7.45
CA GLU A 266 -4.56 -24.10 8.44
C GLU A 266 -4.97 -22.82 9.16
N ASP A 267 -4.00 -22.00 9.60
CA ASP A 267 -4.25 -20.70 10.23
C ASP A 267 -4.97 -19.74 9.27
N TYR A 268 -4.53 -19.69 8.00
CA TYR A 268 -5.16 -18.86 6.96
C TYR A 268 -6.60 -19.32 6.68
N ASN A 269 -6.83 -20.61 6.57
CA ASN A 269 -8.15 -21.20 6.37
C ASN A 269 -9.11 -20.87 7.53
N ALA A 270 -8.60 -20.94 8.77
CA ALA A 270 -9.37 -20.56 9.95
C ALA A 270 -9.70 -19.07 9.99
N MET A 271 -8.78 -18.22 9.51
CA MET A 271 -8.93 -16.76 9.48
C MET A 271 -9.99 -16.30 8.48
N PHE A 272 -10.08 -16.96 7.32
CA PHE A 272 -10.87 -16.50 6.17
C PHE A 272 -11.93 -17.50 5.67
N ASP A 273 -12.19 -18.56 6.42
CA ASP A 273 -13.13 -19.63 6.06
C ASP A 273 -12.85 -20.24 4.67
N THR A 274 -11.59 -20.58 4.43
CA THR A 274 -11.09 -21.19 3.19
C THR A 274 -10.60 -22.61 3.44
N HIS A 275 -10.21 -23.34 2.38
CA HIS A 275 -9.83 -24.75 2.47
C HIS A 275 -8.57 -25.09 1.65
N PHE A 276 -7.58 -24.20 1.63
CA PHE A 276 -6.34 -24.40 0.90
C PHE A 276 -5.46 -25.49 1.55
N LYS A 277 -4.76 -26.24 0.69
CA LYS A 277 -3.79 -27.28 1.06
C LYS A 277 -2.53 -27.13 0.23
N LEU A 278 -1.50 -27.94 0.52
CA LEU A 278 -0.24 -27.90 -0.22
C LEU A 278 -0.40 -28.15 -1.73
N ASP A 279 -1.33 -29.01 -2.13
CA ASP A 279 -1.65 -29.29 -3.53
C ASP A 279 -2.40 -28.13 -4.23
N THR A 280 -2.99 -27.22 -3.46
CA THR A 280 -3.70 -26.03 -3.94
C THR A 280 -2.95 -24.72 -3.71
N LEU A 281 -1.64 -24.74 -3.48
CA LEU A 281 -0.81 -23.55 -3.24
C LEU A 281 -0.96 -22.48 -4.34
N LYS A 282 -1.19 -22.88 -5.58
CA LYS A 282 -1.45 -21.93 -6.68
C LYS A 282 -2.74 -21.13 -6.43
N ALA A 283 -3.80 -21.79 -5.95
CA ALA A 283 -5.07 -21.13 -5.62
C ALA A 283 -4.94 -20.26 -4.36
N TYR A 284 -4.24 -20.74 -3.33
CA TYR A 284 -3.89 -19.93 -2.15
C TYR A 284 -3.18 -18.63 -2.54
N ASN A 285 -2.14 -18.74 -3.39
CA ASN A 285 -1.40 -17.57 -3.83
C ASN A 285 -2.23 -16.61 -4.69
N ALA A 286 -3.21 -17.11 -5.43
CA ALA A 286 -4.15 -16.28 -6.19
C ALA A 286 -5.12 -15.55 -5.24
N ASP A 287 -5.67 -16.23 -4.24
CA ASP A 287 -6.54 -15.62 -3.22
C ASP A 287 -5.77 -14.57 -2.40
N LEU A 288 -4.54 -14.89 -1.97
CA LEU A 288 -3.66 -13.95 -1.27
C LEU A 288 -3.43 -12.67 -2.10
N ASN A 289 -3.12 -12.81 -3.38
CA ASN A 289 -2.91 -11.66 -4.26
C ASN A 289 -4.18 -10.84 -4.48
N ASP A 290 -5.33 -11.49 -4.67
CA ASP A 290 -6.63 -10.81 -4.86
C ASP A 290 -7.05 -10.07 -3.59
N ARG A 291 -6.79 -10.65 -2.42
CA ARG A 291 -7.07 -10.09 -1.11
C ARG A 291 -6.18 -8.86 -0.84
N LEU A 292 -4.87 -8.99 -1.04
CA LEU A 292 -3.92 -7.87 -0.93
C LEU A 292 -4.21 -6.73 -1.91
N ALA A 293 -4.70 -7.03 -3.10
CA ALA A 293 -5.06 -6.01 -4.09
C ALA A 293 -6.49 -5.49 -3.92
N ARG A 294 -7.27 -6.03 -2.95
CA ARG A 294 -8.68 -5.72 -2.70
C ARG A 294 -9.55 -5.73 -3.97
N LYS A 295 -9.30 -6.71 -4.85
CA LYS A 295 -9.94 -6.80 -6.18
C LYS A 295 -11.44 -7.12 -6.15
N LYS A 296 -11.98 -7.57 -5.03
CA LYS A 296 -13.40 -7.91 -4.86
C LYS A 296 -13.95 -7.12 -3.69
N ASP A 297 -15.20 -6.69 -3.77
CA ASP A 297 -15.88 -5.87 -2.76
C ASP A 297 -15.81 -6.49 -1.36
N LYS A 298 -15.90 -7.83 -1.26
CA LYS A 298 -15.75 -8.51 0.03
C LYS A 298 -14.43 -8.21 0.76
N TYR A 299 -13.35 -7.91 0.03
CA TYR A 299 -12.04 -7.59 0.60
C TYR A 299 -11.93 -6.16 1.14
N LEU A 300 -12.96 -5.35 0.95
CA LEU A 300 -13.11 -4.05 1.62
C LEU A 300 -13.53 -4.23 3.09
N ASN A 301 -14.09 -5.39 3.45
CA ASN A 301 -14.49 -5.69 4.82
C ASN A 301 -13.27 -6.08 5.67
N ARG A 302 -13.18 -5.54 6.87
CA ARG A 302 -12.08 -5.86 7.82
C ARG A 302 -11.91 -7.35 8.07
N SER A 303 -12.99 -8.12 8.13
CA SER A 303 -12.95 -9.58 8.32
C SER A 303 -12.12 -10.30 7.26
N GLU A 304 -12.05 -9.74 6.05
CA GLU A 304 -11.39 -10.30 4.87
C GLU A 304 -10.00 -9.69 4.59
N GLN A 305 -9.57 -8.69 5.37
CA GLN A 305 -8.30 -7.98 5.16
C GLN A 305 -7.14 -8.66 5.87
N LEU A 306 -5.96 -8.54 5.28
CA LEU A 306 -4.66 -8.85 5.88
C LEU A 306 -4.00 -7.55 6.38
N ASP A 307 -3.15 -7.66 7.39
CA ASP A 307 -2.34 -6.55 7.89
C ASP A 307 -0.89 -6.67 7.44
N LEU A 308 -0.36 -7.90 7.42
CA LEU A 308 1.04 -8.16 7.11
C LEU A 308 1.19 -9.46 6.32
N VAL A 309 2.04 -9.43 5.29
CA VAL A 309 2.47 -10.64 4.59
C VAL A 309 3.99 -10.79 4.69
N ILE A 310 4.43 -11.97 5.08
CA ILE A 310 5.85 -12.32 5.20
C ILE A 310 6.28 -13.02 3.91
N VAL A 311 7.36 -12.53 3.31
CA VAL A 311 7.90 -13.04 2.05
C VAL A 311 9.43 -13.10 2.08
N VAL A 312 10.02 -13.89 1.19
CA VAL A 312 11.45 -13.81 0.87
C VAL A 312 11.64 -12.89 -0.34
N ASP A 313 11.35 -13.35 -1.54
CA ASP A 313 11.46 -12.55 -2.77
C ASP A 313 10.13 -12.44 -3.54
N ARG A 314 9.16 -13.29 -3.16
CA ARG A 314 7.84 -13.28 -3.78
C ARG A 314 7.12 -11.97 -3.48
N LEU A 315 6.31 -11.50 -4.42
CA LEU A 315 5.57 -10.23 -4.37
C LEU A 315 6.43 -8.95 -4.45
N LEU A 316 7.75 -9.04 -4.34
CA LEU A 316 8.63 -7.88 -4.54
C LEU A 316 8.68 -7.42 -6.00
N THR A 317 8.29 -8.30 -6.94
CA THR A 317 8.25 -8.00 -8.37
C THR A 317 6.98 -8.54 -9.02
N GLY A 318 6.43 -7.82 -10.02
CA GLY A 318 5.28 -8.30 -10.80
C GLY A 318 3.95 -8.38 -10.03
N PHE A 319 3.82 -7.70 -8.90
CA PHE A 319 2.63 -7.64 -8.07
C PHE A 319 2.11 -6.19 -7.97
N ASP A 320 0.79 -6.03 -8.01
CA ASP A 320 0.14 -4.73 -7.93
C ASP A 320 -0.98 -4.77 -6.88
N ALA A 321 -0.78 -4.00 -5.80
CA ALA A 321 -1.71 -3.83 -4.71
C ALA A 321 -1.68 -2.37 -4.25
N PRO A 322 -2.63 -1.52 -4.69
CA PRO A 322 -2.66 -0.11 -4.33
C PRO A 322 -2.71 0.15 -2.82
N CYS A 323 -3.40 -0.70 -2.06
CA CYS A 323 -3.51 -0.58 -0.60
C CYS A 323 -2.24 -1.03 0.17
N LEU A 324 -1.25 -1.64 -0.48
CA LEU A 324 0.04 -1.92 0.13
C LEU A 324 0.79 -0.60 0.36
N SER A 325 0.92 -0.19 1.63
CA SER A 325 1.56 1.09 1.98
C SER A 325 3.01 0.93 2.37
N THR A 326 3.35 -0.17 3.07
CA THR A 326 4.63 -0.27 3.78
C THR A 326 5.39 -1.54 3.42
N LEU A 327 6.66 -1.39 3.08
CA LEU A 327 7.63 -2.47 2.92
C LEU A 327 8.61 -2.44 4.09
N PHE A 328 8.56 -3.48 4.91
CA PHE A 328 9.50 -3.72 6.01
C PHE A 328 10.60 -4.67 5.51
N MET A 329 11.86 -4.27 5.65
CA MET A 329 13.00 -4.98 5.11
C MET A 329 13.96 -5.44 6.22
N ASP A 330 13.81 -6.68 6.66
CA ASP A 330 14.76 -7.34 7.58
C ASP A 330 15.69 -8.26 6.79
N ARG A 331 16.54 -7.66 6.00
CA ARG A 331 17.58 -8.31 5.19
C ARG A 331 18.64 -7.32 4.76
N GLN A 332 19.77 -7.81 4.31
CA GLN A 332 20.82 -7.00 3.69
C GLN A 332 20.33 -6.33 2.40
N PRO A 333 20.93 -5.19 2.01
CA PRO A 333 20.53 -4.46 0.81
C PRO A 333 20.60 -5.32 -0.45
N MET A 334 19.57 -5.25 -1.26
CA MET A 334 19.51 -5.93 -2.56
C MET A 334 20.23 -5.13 -3.65
N LYS A 335 20.44 -5.74 -4.82
CA LYS A 335 20.95 -5.03 -6.00
C LYS A 335 20.00 -3.87 -6.36
N PRO A 336 20.53 -2.73 -6.89
CA PRO A 336 19.75 -1.52 -7.17
C PRO A 336 18.45 -1.76 -7.95
N GLN A 337 18.48 -2.60 -8.99
CA GLN A 337 17.29 -2.91 -9.78
C GLN A 337 16.20 -3.66 -9.00
N HIS A 338 16.59 -4.55 -8.08
CA HIS A 338 15.63 -5.27 -7.24
C HIS A 338 15.08 -4.39 -6.14
N LEU A 339 15.93 -3.48 -5.62
CA LEU A 339 15.55 -2.54 -4.58
C LEU A 339 14.46 -1.59 -5.07
N ILE A 340 14.66 -0.94 -6.23
CA ILE A 340 13.66 -0.01 -6.76
C ILE A 340 12.37 -0.73 -7.17
N GLN A 341 12.43 -1.98 -7.64
CA GLN A 341 11.26 -2.78 -7.95
C GLN A 341 10.46 -3.14 -6.69
N ALA A 342 11.14 -3.47 -5.59
CA ALA A 342 10.51 -3.75 -4.31
C ALA A 342 9.84 -2.49 -3.74
N PHE A 343 10.52 -1.34 -3.77
CA PHE A 343 9.98 -0.05 -3.36
C PHE A 343 8.72 0.32 -4.15
N SER A 344 8.74 0.10 -5.46
CA SER A 344 7.61 0.39 -6.35
C SER A 344 6.37 -0.47 -6.10
N ARG A 345 6.40 -1.40 -5.13
CA ARG A 345 5.19 -2.09 -4.66
C ARG A 345 4.34 -1.18 -3.77
N THR A 346 4.98 -0.26 -3.04
CA THR A 346 4.30 0.59 -2.04
C THR A 346 3.81 1.93 -2.58
N ASN A 347 4.28 2.39 -3.73
CA ASN A 347 4.05 3.74 -4.23
C ASN A 347 2.82 3.90 -5.16
N ARG A 348 1.91 2.93 -5.19
CA ARG A 348 0.66 3.06 -5.95
C ARG A 348 -0.28 4.04 -5.28
N LEU A 349 -1.00 4.82 -6.10
CA LEU A 349 -2.10 5.64 -5.61
C LEU A 349 -3.21 4.75 -5.04
N PHE A 350 -3.77 5.14 -3.92
CA PHE A 350 -4.89 4.42 -3.32
C PHE A 350 -5.98 5.38 -2.82
N ASP A 351 -5.66 6.19 -1.81
CA ASP A 351 -6.54 7.22 -1.26
C ASP A 351 -5.73 8.49 -0.92
N GLU A 352 -6.41 9.52 -0.44
CA GLU A 352 -5.78 10.80 -0.07
C GLU A 352 -4.89 10.70 1.17
N GLY A 353 -5.13 9.72 2.04
CA GLY A 353 -4.34 9.47 3.26
C GLY A 353 -2.96 8.85 2.97
N LYS A 354 -2.83 8.13 1.86
CA LYS A 354 -1.58 7.50 1.44
C LYS A 354 -0.72 8.49 0.67
N LYS A 355 0.17 9.20 1.36
CA LYS A 355 1.02 10.26 0.76
C LYS A 355 2.29 9.74 0.10
N PHE A 356 2.89 8.65 0.60
CA PHE A 356 4.13 8.05 0.15
C PHE A 356 4.08 6.53 0.18
N GLY A 357 4.93 5.87 -0.62
CA GLY A 357 5.30 4.49 -0.38
C GLY A 357 6.28 4.43 0.80
N GLN A 358 5.94 3.71 1.85
CA GLN A 358 6.71 3.62 3.09
C GLN A 358 7.70 2.47 3.02
N ILE A 359 8.95 2.71 3.34
CA ILE A 359 10.00 1.69 3.43
C ILE A 359 10.70 1.82 4.78
N VAL A 360 10.81 0.73 5.51
CA VAL A 360 11.54 0.66 6.78
C VAL A 360 12.55 -0.46 6.71
N THR A 361 13.82 -0.16 6.88
CA THR A 361 14.91 -1.14 6.90
C THR A 361 15.40 -1.34 8.32
N PHE A 362 15.89 -2.55 8.66
CA PHE A 362 16.26 -2.90 10.03
C PHE A 362 17.72 -3.38 10.19
N GLN A 363 18.47 -3.42 9.10
CA GLN A 363 19.86 -3.88 9.10
C GLN A 363 20.74 -2.85 8.40
N THR A 364 21.95 -2.65 8.90
CA THR A 364 22.99 -1.83 8.27
C THR A 364 22.50 -0.54 7.62
N PRO A 365 22.02 0.46 8.41
CA PRO A 365 21.38 1.67 7.89
C PRO A 365 22.24 2.48 6.92
N LEU A 366 23.55 2.60 7.14
CA LEU A 366 24.45 3.34 6.26
C LEU A 366 24.63 2.63 4.92
N HIS A 367 24.92 1.33 4.94
CA HIS A 367 25.01 0.52 3.71
C HIS A 367 23.69 0.48 2.94
N PHE A 368 22.56 0.43 3.66
CA PHE A 368 21.25 0.47 3.02
C PHE A 368 21.01 1.81 2.33
N LYS A 369 21.34 2.92 3.00
CA LYS A 369 21.24 4.27 2.43
C LYS A 369 22.07 4.41 1.16
N GLU A 370 23.34 3.96 1.17
CA GLU A 370 24.19 3.98 -0.03
C GLU A 370 23.56 3.23 -1.21
N LYS A 371 22.97 2.05 -0.95
CA LYS A 371 22.31 1.25 -1.99
C LYS A 371 21.01 1.86 -2.48
N VAL A 372 20.25 2.52 -1.62
CA VAL A 372 19.07 3.29 -2.01
C VAL A 372 19.47 4.48 -2.88
N ASP A 373 20.48 5.24 -2.48
CA ASP A 373 20.99 6.37 -3.23
C ASP A 373 21.52 5.95 -4.63
N GLU A 374 22.22 4.81 -4.69
CA GLU A 374 22.64 4.20 -5.95
C GLU A 374 21.44 3.82 -6.84
N ALA A 375 20.43 3.16 -6.29
CA ALA A 375 19.24 2.74 -7.01
C ALA A 375 18.42 3.93 -7.54
N LEU A 376 18.23 4.95 -6.72
CA LEU A 376 17.53 6.18 -7.11
C LEU A 376 18.29 6.94 -8.19
N ARG A 377 19.59 7.08 -8.06
CA ARG A 377 20.43 7.71 -9.09
C ARG A 377 20.32 7.01 -10.44
N LEU A 378 20.30 5.70 -10.47
CA LEU A 378 20.21 4.90 -11.70
C LEU A 378 18.82 4.97 -12.35
N TYR A 379 17.74 4.90 -11.54
CA TYR A 379 16.40 4.63 -12.05
C TYR A 379 15.42 5.81 -11.93
N SER A 380 15.70 6.82 -11.09
CA SER A 380 14.77 7.93 -10.90
C SER A 380 14.97 9.08 -11.87
N SER A 381 16.21 9.47 -12.16
CA SER A 381 16.53 10.75 -12.82
C SER A 381 17.36 10.63 -14.11
N SER A 382 17.40 9.48 -14.76
CA SER A 382 18.16 9.32 -16.02
C SER A 382 19.68 9.61 -15.93
N GLY A 383 20.28 9.43 -14.74
CA GLY A 383 21.72 9.63 -14.55
C GLY A 383 22.14 11.09 -14.20
N ASN A 384 21.21 12.03 -14.13
CA ASN A 384 21.51 13.36 -13.59
C ASN A 384 21.54 13.33 -12.06
N LYS A 385 22.43 14.11 -11.43
CA LYS A 385 22.58 14.19 -9.99
C LYS A 385 21.22 14.42 -9.31
N GLY A 386 20.70 13.35 -8.76
CA GLY A 386 19.67 13.20 -7.78
C GLY A 386 18.55 14.23 -7.78
N SER A 387 17.39 13.84 -8.24
CA SER A 387 16.19 14.51 -7.82
C SER A 387 15.83 14.01 -6.42
N LEU A 388 16.04 14.83 -5.40
CA LEU A 388 15.48 14.69 -4.06
C LEU A 388 13.94 14.65 -4.08
N ALA A 389 13.32 14.98 -5.21
CA ALA A 389 11.86 14.99 -5.41
C ALA A 389 11.20 13.60 -5.32
N VAL A 390 11.98 12.51 -5.36
CA VAL A 390 11.47 11.12 -5.27
C VAL A 390 11.37 10.66 -3.83
N LEU A 391 12.19 11.22 -2.92
CA LEU A 391 12.18 10.90 -1.50
C LEU A 391 11.42 11.95 -0.69
N ALA A 392 10.65 11.47 0.29
CA ALA A 392 10.16 12.32 1.37
C ALA A 392 11.33 12.86 2.21
N PRO A 393 11.15 13.97 2.93
CA PRO A 393 12.13 14.45 3.89
C PRO A 393 12.54 13.37 4.91
N THR A 394 13.73 13.50 5.48
CA THR A 394 14.12 12.70 6.64
C THR A 394 13.34 13.13 7.89
N TRP A 395 13.38 12.31 8.95
CA TRP A 395 12.80 12.69 10.26
C TRP A 395 13.28 14.05 10.74
N GLU A 396 14.59 14.29 10.69
CA GLU A 396 15.21 15.53 11.14
C GLU A 396 14.74 16.73 10.30
N GLU A 397 14.68 16.57 8.98
CA GLU A 397 14.20 17.63 8.08
C GLU A 397 12.73 17.95 8.31
N GLU A 398 11.88 16.92 8.47
CA GLU A 398 10.45 17.11 8.67
C GLU A 398 10.14 17.68 10.06
N LYS A 399 10.89 17.26 11.07
CA LYS A 399 10.83 17.82 12.43
C LYS A 399 11.16 19.32 12.44
N GLU A 400 12.20 19.74 11.72
CA GLU A 400 12.54 21.16 11.63
C GLU A 400 11.47 21.96 10.86
N ARG A 401 10.93 21.41 9.79
CA ARG A 401 9.78 22.03 9.08
C ARG A 401 8.56 22.18 9.99
N PHE A 402 8.28 21.17 10.80
CA PHE A 402 7.20 21.25 11.79
C PHE A 402 7.43 22.40 12.77
N LYS A 403 8.65 22.51 13.36
CA LYS A 403 9.00 23.61 14.26
C LYS A 403 8.84 24.99 13.62
N GLU A 404 9.22 25.14 12.34
CA GLU A 404 8.98 26.37 11.57
C GLU A 404 7.49 26.71 11.50
N LYS A 405 6.61 25.73 11.19
CA LYS A 405 5.17 25.98 11.08
C LYS A 405 4.52 26.23 12.44
N VAL A 406 5.00 25.63 13.51
CA VAL A 406 4.60 26.00 14.87
C VAL A 406 4.97 27.47 15.14
N ALA A 407 6.21 27.88 14.84
CA ALA A 407 6.64 29.25 15.05
C ALA A 407 5.81 30.26 14.21
N GLU A 408 5.48 29.93 12.96
CA GLU A 408 4.59 30.74 12.12
C GLU A 408 3.19 30.89 12.71
N LEU A 409 2.61 29.81 13.24
CA LEU A 409 1.29 29.82 13.89
C LEU A 409 1.32 30.69 15.15
N LEU A 410 2.32 30.48 16.03
CA LEU A 410 2.46 31.23 17.27
C LEU A 410 2.82 32.70 17.07
N ALA A 411 3.45 33.06 15.94
CA ALA A 411 3.67 34.46 15.56
C ALA A 411 2.37 35.19 15.18
N ILE A 412 1.34 34.46 14.74
CA ILE A 412 0.02 35.01 14.42
C ILE A 412 -0.89 35.01 15.66
N SER A 413 -0.89 33.91 16.39
CA SER A 413 -1.69 33.69 17.59
C SER A 413 -0.84 32.99 18.65
N PRO A 414 -0.20 33.74 19.57
CA PRO A 414 0.68 33.15 20.59
C PRO A 414 -0.02 32.17 21.53
N THR A 415 -1.33 32.34 21.73
CA THR A 415 -2.17 31.42 22.50
C THR A 415 -3.53 31.25 21.82
N PRO A 416 -4.31 30.19 22.15
CA PRO A 416 -5.64 29.99 21.60
C PRO A 416 -6.62 31.15 21.86
N GLU A 417 -6.46 31.88 22.99
CA GLU A 417 -7.29 33.03 23.35
C GLU A 417 -6.93 34.29 22.53
N GLN A 418 -5.79 34.29 21.86
CA GLN A 418 -5.30 35.38 21.01
C GLN A 418 -5.55 35.12 19.50
N VAL A 419 -6.34 34.13 19.18
CA VAL A 419 -6.85 33.92 17.82
C VAL A 419 -7.71 35.13 17.42
N PRO A 420 -7.66 35.62 16.14
CA PRO A 420 -8.43 36.76 15.69
C PRO A 420 -9.90 36.62 16.03
N ASP A 421 -10.43 37.65 16.66
CA ASP A 421 -11.85 37.71 17.11
C ASP A 421 -12.81 37.70 15.93
N LEU A 422 -13.84 36.87 16.00
CA LEU A 422 -14.76 36.63 14.88
C LEU A 422 -15.56 37.87 14.46
N ASP A 423 -15.94 38.73 15.42
CA ASP A 423 -16.81 39.88 15.16
C ASP A 423 -16.03 41.10 14.68
N SER A 424 -14.80 41.31 15.19
CA SER A 424 -14.03 42.51 14.94
C SER A 424 -12.92 42.35 13.91
N SER A 425 -12.50 41.13 13.58
CA SER A 425 -11.40 40.87 12.64
C SER A 425 -11.85 40.85 11.18
N THR A 426 -10.93 41.29 10.32
CA THR A 426 -11.13 41.25 8.86
C THR A 426 -11.00 39.80 8.35
N ASP A 427 -11.58 39.54 7.17
CA ASP A 427 -11.44 38.24 6.49
C ASP A 427 -9.99 37.89 6.20
N ALA A 428 -9.14 38.87 5.93
CA ALA A 428 -7.72 38.67 5.70
C ALA A 428 -7.00 38.14 6.95
N GLU A 429 -7.33 38.65 8.13
CA GLU A 429 -6.79 38.19 9.41
C GLU A 429 -7.26 36.77 9.76
N LEU A 430 -8.56 36.49 9.61
CA LEU A 430 -9.13 35.18 9.82
C LEU A 430 -8.51 34.14 8.86
N LYS A 431 -8.40 34.46 7.58
CA LYS A 431 -7.78 33.61 6.55
C LYS A 431 -6.30 33.38 6.83
N ARG A 432 -5.57 34.37 7.36
CA ARG A 432 -4.15 34.24 7.72
C ARG A 432 -3.96 33.21 8.82
N PHE A 433 -4.76 33.29 9.88
CA PHE A 433 -4.73 32.29 10.96
C PHE A 433 -5.13 30.91 10.44
N ALA A 434 -6.22 30.79 9.68
CA ALA A 434 -6.69 29.52 9.16
C ALA A 434 -5.63 28.81 8.27
N LYS A 435 -4.94 29.57 7.39
CA LYS A 435 -3.86 29.03 6.56
C LYS A 435 -2.65 28.56 7.38
N ALA A 436 -2.26 29.32 8.41
CA ALA A 436 -1.18 28.92 9.30
C ALA A 436 -1.52 27.64 10.07
N PHE A 437 -2.76 27.55 10.57
CA PHE A 437 -3.24 26.36 11.26
C PHE A 437 -3.32 25.14 10.34
N GLN A 438 -3.82 25.26 9.11
CA GLN A 438 -3.82 24.19 8.11
C GLN A 438 -2.38 23.71 7.78
N ALA A 439 -1.45 24.64 7.65
CA ALA A 439 -0.04 24.29 7.43
C ALA A 439 0.58 23.55 8.61
N PHE A 440 0.29 24.00 9.84
CA PHE A 440 0.65 23.31 11.07
C PHE A 440 0.06 21.89 11.11
N ASP A 441 -1.24 21.74 10.90
CA ASP A 441 -1.94 20.46 10.96
C ASP A 441 -1.38 19.44 9.95
N LYS A 442 -1.12 19.86 8.70
CA LYS A 442 -0.50 19.02 7.68
C LYS A 442 0.86 18.50 8.09
N LEU A 443 1.71 19.36 8.65
CA LEU A 443 3.03 18.97 9.13
C LEU A 443 2.95 18.11 10.39
N PHE A 444 2.01 18.40 11.27
CA PHE A 444 1.78 17.59 12.46
C PHE A 444 1.31 16.17 12.08
N ALA A 445 0.44 16.04 11.08
CA ALA A 445 0.08 14.73 10.52
C ALA A 445 1.27 14.02 9.87
N SER A 446 2.12 14.76 9.15
CA SER A 446 3.29 14.22 8.47
C SER A 446 4.33 13.65 9.44
N VAL A 447 4.70 14.38 10.49
CA VAL A 447 5.68 13.92 11.49
C VAL A 447 5.21 12.68 12.25
N GLN A 448 3.90 12.50 12.43
CA GLN A 448 3.31 11.34 13.12
C GLN A 448 3.52 10.01 12.37
N VAL A 449 3.89 10.06 11.10
CA VAL A 449 4.13 8.85 10.29
C VAL A 449 5.49 8.22 10.59
N TYR A 450 6.47 9.01 11.07
CA TYR A 450 7.82 8.53 11.33
C TYR A 450 7.89 7.61 12.56
N THR A 451 8.75 6.60 12.48
CA THR A 451 8.94 5.63 13.58
C THR A 451 9.57 6.27 14.82
N ASP A 452 10.39 7.31 14.62
CA ASP A 452 11.07 8.05 15.70
C ASP A 452 10.18 9.15 16.31
N TYR A 453 8.92 9.26 15.88
CA TYR A 453 7.97 10.21 16.44
C TYR A 453 7.61 9.85 17.89
N ASP A 454 7.88 10.79 18.78
CA ASP A 454 7.40 10.82 20.15
C ASP A 454 6.65 12.13 20.38
N GLU A 455 5.33 12.05 20.57
CA GLU A 455 4.47 13.23 20.71
C GLU A 455 4.87 14.10 21.90
N ALA A 456 5.12 13.48 23.05
CA ALA A 456 5.42 14.22 24.28
C ALA A 456 6.75 15.00 24.16
N MET A 457 7.78 14.34 23.62
CA MET A 457 9.07 14.98 23.37
C MET A 457 8.97 16.09 22.33
N LEU A 458 8.30 15.83 21.20
CA LEU A 458 8.19 16.81 20.11
C LEU A 458 7.42 18.06 20.56
N LEU A 459 6.28 17.88 21.23
CA LEU A 459 5.46 19.01 21.71
C LEU A 459 6.19 19.80 22.79
N GLN A 460 6.92 19.14 23.70
CA GLN A 460 7.76 19.82 24.70
C GLN A 460 8.84 20.69 24.04
N GLU A 461 9.48 20.23 22.95
CA GLU A 461 10.50 21.00 22.24
C GLU A 461 9.95 22.30 21.63
N VAL A 462 8.68 22.32 21.22
CA VAL A 462 8.04 23.51 20.62
C VAL A 462 7.21 24.33 21.62
N GLY A 463 7.18 23.91 22.90
CA GLY A 463 6.46 24.63 23.95
C GLY A 463 4.93 24.52 23.84
N LEU A 464 4.43 23.44 23.24
CA LEU A 464 3.00 23.12 23.14
C LEU A 464 2.67 21.87 23.97
N ASP A 465 1.40 21.70 24.26
CA ASP A 465 0.82 20.48 24.81
C ASP A 465 -0.45 20.11 24.04
N ARG A 466 -0.99 18.94 24.33
CA ARG A 466 -2.19 18.41 23.64
C ARG A 466 -3.39 19.31 23.84
N ASP A 467 -3.60 19.81 25.06
CA ASP A 467 -4.74 20.65 25.42
C ASP A 467 -4.70 21.97 24.63
N THR A 468 -3.52 22.56 24.48
CA THR A 468 -3.31 23.78 23.67
C THR A 468 -3.63 23.53 22.19
N ILE A 469 -3.21 22.38 21.64
CA ILE A 469 -3.54 22.03 20.25
C ILE A 469 -5.04 21.84 20.07
N GLU A 470 -5.72 21.17 21.00
CA GLU A 470 -7.18 20.99 20.97
C GLU A 470 -7.91 22.34 21.07
N ALA A 471 -7.43 23.26 21.90
CA ALA A 471 -7.96 24.61 21.98
C ALA A 471 -7.78 25.40 20.67
N PHE A 472 -6.60 25.34 20.04
CA PHE A 472 -6.39 25.93 18.70
C PHE A 472 -7.30 25.30 17.65
N THR A 473 -7.52 23.98 17.71
CA THR A 473 -8.42 23.26 16.81
C THR A 473 -9.85 23.77 16.92
N ALA A 474 -10.36 23.95 18.13
CA ALA A 474 -11.68 24.52 18.36
C ALA A 474 -11.81 25.94 17.79
N GLN A 475 -10.80 26.77 18.00
CA GLN A 475 -10.77 28.13 17.43
C GLN A 475 -10.69 28.11 15.91
N TYR A 476 -9.91 27.21 15.32
CA TYR A 476 -9.83 27.04 13.86
C TYR A 476 -11.20 26.69 13.28
N GLN A 477 -11.95 25.77 13.88
CA GLN A 477 -13.29 25.41 13.43
C GLN A 477 -14.23 26.61 13.48
N ASN A 478 -14.22 27.38 14.58
CA ASN A 478 -15.00 28.60 14.68
C ASN A 478 -14.68 29.62 13.57
N VAL A 479 -13.38 29.79 13.27
CA VAL A 479 -12.92 30.70 12.19
C VAL A 479 -13.38 30.21 10.82
N ILE A 480 -13.30 28.91 10.54
CA ILE A 480 -13.76 28.34 9.25
C ILE A 480 -15.27 28.52 9.09
N ASP A 481 -16.06 28.27 10.13
CA ASP A 481 -17.50 28.41 10.07
C ASP A 481 -17.90 29.88 9.86
N GLU A 482 -17.20 30.83 10.49
CA GLU A 482 -17.41 32.25 10.25
C GLU A 482 -17.04 32.66 8.82
N LEU A 483 -15.91 32.18 8.29
CA LEU A 483 -15.52 32.44 6.89
C LEU A 483 -16.53 31.83 5.89
N ARG A 484 -17.11 30.67 6.19
CA ARG A 484 -18.17 30.06 5.39
C ARG A 484 -19.45 30.92 5.41
N ARG A 485 -19.80 31.45 6.58
CA ARG A 485 -20.96 32.35 6.72
C ARG A 485 -20.78 33.62 5.91
N ARG A 486 -19.65 34.32 6.06
CA ARG A 486 -19.33 35.56 5.31
C ARG A 486 -19.30 35.35 3.80
N ARG A 487 -18.74 34.20 3.31
CA ARG A 487 -18.71 33.90 1.88
C ARG A 487 -20.08 33.71 1.25
N LYS A 488 -21.10 33.24 1.99
CA LYS A 488 -22.47 33.14 1.50
C LYS A 488 -23.14 34.51 1.30
N GLU A 489 -22.58 35.54 1.92
CA GLU A 489 -23.07 36.91 1.85
C GLU A 489 -22.35 37.75 0.79
N ASP A 490 -21.21 37.30 0.27
CA ASP A 490 -20.38 38.06 -0.69
C ASP A 490 -20.01 37.19 -1.91
N ASP A 491 -20.49 37.54 -3.10
CA ASP A 491 -20.25 36.84 -4.39
C ASP A 491 -18.89 37.23 -5.05
N GLY A 492 -17.92 37.73 -4.27
CA GLY A 492 -16.62 38.22 -4.75
C GLY A 492 -15.59 37.14 -5.08
N LEU A 493 -14.87 37.30 -6.21
CA LEU A 493 -13.74 36.49 -6.60
C LEU A 493 -12.51 36.78 -5.70
N ASP A 494 -12.01 35.80 -4.99
CA ASP A 494 -10.85 35.89 -4.09
C ASP A 494 -9.58 35.35 -4.78
N GLU A 495 -8.48 36.12 -4.80
CA GLU A 495 -7.23 35.80 -5.48
C GLU A 495 -6.35 34.73 -4.80
N THR A 496 -6.69 34.30 -3.58
CA THR A 496 -5.94 33.23 -2.85
C THR A 496 -6.90 32.28 -2.16
N PRO A 497 -7.21 31.13 -2.75
CA PRO A 497 -8.17 30.21 -2.17
C PRO A 497 -7.65 29.62 -0.85
N LEU A 498 -8.34 29.92 0.26
CA LEU A 498 -8.30 29.10 1.45
C LEU A 498 -9.08 27.81 1.16
N ASP A 499 -8.51 26.66 1.45
CA ASP A 499 -9.26 25.41 1.37
C ASP A 499 -10.23 25.31 2.55
N ILE A 500 -11.46 25.80 2.33
CA ILE A 500 -12.54 25.78 3.33
C ILE A 500 -13.09 24.36 3.54
N ALA A 501 -12.84 23.46 2.59
CA ALA A 501 -13.21 22.03 2.68
C ALA A 501 -12.12 21.18 3.35
N TYR A 502 -10.99 21.80 3.74
CA TYR A 502 -9.89 21.09 4.38
C TYR A 502 -10.35 20.40 5.67
N GLU A 503 -10.20 19.08 5.69
CA GLU A 503 -10.37 18.26 6.89
C GLU A 503 -9.04 18.14 7.63
N LEU A 504 -9.07 18.24 8.95
CA LEU A 504 -7.87 18.15 9.79
C LEU A 504 -7.24 16.76 9.70
N GLU A 505 -6.00 16.69 9.26
CA GLU A 505 -5.27 15.43 9.03
C GLU A 505 -4.66 14.86 10.31
N SER A 506 -4.15 15.72 11.23
CA SER A 506 -3.44 15.29 12.43
C SER A 506 -4.35 14.80 13.54
N ILE A 507 -5.58 15.31 13.58
CA ILE A 507 -6.55 15.13 14.67
C ILE A 507 -7.60 14.09 14.30
N ARG A 508 -7.47 13.44 13.16
CA ARG A 508 -8.27 12.24 12.88
C ARG A 508 -8.01 11.25 14.00
N THR A 509 -8.95 11.20 14.93
CA THR A 509 -8.87 10.37 16.13
C THR A 509 -8.91 8.90 15.75
N ASP A 510 -8.32 8.06 16.61
CA ASP A 510 -8.42 6.60 16.58
C ASP A 510 -9.89 6.12 16.82
N GLU A 511 -10.88 6.96 16.53
CA GLU A 511 -12.30 6.66 16.68
C GLU A 511 -12.77 5.80 15.52
N ILE A 512 -13.63 4.84 15.83
CA ILE A 512 -14.31 4.04 14.83
C ILE A 512 -15.04 5.00 13.90
N ASN A 513 -14.58 5.06 12.65
CA ASN A 513 -15.18 5.93 11.66
C ASN A 513 -16.58 5.39 11.34
N TYR A 514 -17.63 6.14 11.72
CA TYR A 514 -19.02 5.75 11.46
C TYR A 514 -19.29 5.50 9.97
N HIS A 515 -18.54 6.14 9.07
CA HIS A 515 -18.60 5.88 7.63
C HIS A 515 -18.29 4.43 7.29
N TYR A 516 -17.38 3.79 8.03
CA TYR A 516 -17.11 2.36 7.86
C TYR A 516 -18.32 1.52 8.27
N ILE A 517 -18.95 1.83 9.41
CA ILE A 517 -20.17 1.13 9.86
C ILE A 517 -21.26 1.26 8.80
N ILE A 518 -21.46 2.47 8.27
CA ILE A 518 -22.43 2.74 7.21
C ILE A 518 -22.10 1.97 5.92
N SER A 519 -20.86 1.96 5.48
CA SER A 519 -20.44 1.19 4.30
C SER A 519 -20.62 -0.33 4.50
N LEU A 520 -20.36 -0.83 5.71
CA LEU A 520 -20.58 -2.22 6.05
C LEU A 520 -22.07 -2.59 6.00
N ILE A 521 -22.93 -1.76 6.58
CA ILE A 521 -24.38 -1.90 6.52
C ILE A 521 -24.85 -1.88 5.05
N GLN A 522 -24.36 -0.93 4.23
CA GLN A 522 -24.69 -0.83 2.81
C GLN A 522 -24.35 -2.13 2.07
N ASN A 523 -23.12 -2.63 2.24
CA ASN A 523 -22.68 -3.87 1.58
C ASN A 523 -23.50 -5.11 2.01
N LEU A 524 -23.93 -5.17 3.28
CA LEU A 524 -24.75 -6.26 3.78
C LEU A 524 -26.19 -6.23 3.22
N ILE A 525 -26.71 -5.04 2.94
CA ILE A 525 -28.05 -4.84 2.39
C ILE A 525 -28.08 -5.09 0.87
N ASP A 526 -27.05 -4.65 0.16
CA ASP A 526 -26.94 -4.79 -1.29
C ASP A 526 -26.55 -6.22 -1.73
N ASN A 527 -26.08 -7.05 -0.79
CA ASN A 527 -25.80 -8.45 -1.08
C ASN A 527 -27.10 -9.23 -1.31
N ASP A 528 -27.22 -9.90 -2.47
CA ASP A 528 -28.41 -10.64 -2.94
C ASP A 528 -28.90 -11.79 -2.01
N SER A 529 -28.23 -12.05 -0.90
CA SER A 529 -28.62 -13.04 0.10
C SER A 529 -29.81 -12.51 0.91
N LYS A 530 -30.94 -13.17 0.81
CA LYS A 530 -32.20 -12.83 1.52
C LYS A 530 -32.09 -12.77 3.06
N VAL A 531 -30.97 -13.20 3.64
CA VAL A 531 -30.77 -13.23 5.11
C VAL A 531 -29.32 -12.83 5.40
N ILE A 532 -29.15 -11.77 6.19
CA ILE A 532 -27.83 -11.35 6.68
C ILE A 532 -27.32 -12.40 7.67
N PRO A 533 -26.10 -12.95 7.51
CA PRO A 533 -25.53 -13.94 8.40
C PRO A 533 -25.39 -13.42 9.83
N GLU A 534 -25.68 -14.27 10.84
CA GLU A 534 -25.65 -13.88 12.24
C GLU A 534 -24.27 -13.39 12.73
N LYS A 535 -23.20 -13.92 12.13
CA LYS A 535 -21.82 -13.48 12.40
C LYS A 535 -21.60 -12.03 11.97
N GLU A 536 -22.17 -11.64 10.84
CA GLU A 536 -22.03 -10.28 10.27
C GLU A 536 -22.90 -9.28 11.04
N LYS A 537 -24.08 -9.68 11.49
CA LYS A 537 -24.92 -8.88 12.39
C LYS A 537 -24.17 -8.53 13.67
N LYS A 538 -23.64 -9.54 14.36
CA LYS A 538 -22.87 -9.33 15.60
C LYS A 538 -21.66 -8.43 15.39
N MET A 539 -21.04 -8.47 14.20
CA MET A 539 -19.91 -7.60 13.89
C MET A 539 -20.35 -6.13 13.81
N VAL A 540 -21.46 -5.83 13.13
CA VAL A 540 -22.01 -4.48 13.06
C VAL A 540 -22.44 -4.01 14.46
N ASP A 541 -23.13 -4.86 15.22
CA ASP A 541 -23.57 -4.56 16.58
C ASP A 541 -22.39 -4.17 17.50
N ASN A 542 -21.27 -4.92 17.43
CA ASN A 542 -20.06 -4.61 18.19
C ASN A 542 -19.47 -3.24 17.80
N TYR A 543 -19.45 -2.91 16.51
CA TYR A 543 -18.93 -1.61 16.05
C TYR A 543 -19.82 -0.44 16.47
N ILE A 544 -21.14 -0.65 16.52
CA ILE A 544 -22.09 0.34 17.03
C ILE A 544 -21.90 0.54 18.54
N GLU A 545 -21.67 -0.55 19.31
CA GLU A 545 -21.35 -0.46 20.75
C GLU A 545 -20.03 0.28 21.00
N ASP A 546 -19.02 0.06 20.15
CA ASP A 546 -17.76 0.78 20.28
C ASP A 546 -17.90 2.27 19.91
N LEU A 547 -18.70 2.60 18.91
CA LEU A 547 -19.05 3.98 18.57
C LEU A 547 -19.81 4.68 19.71
N ASP A 548 -20.64 3.95 20.47
CA ASP A 548 -21.40 4.50 21.60
C ASP A 548 -20.49 5.10 22.68
N LYS A 549 -19.27 4.56 22.85
CA LYS A 549 -18.30 5.07 23.82
C LYS A 549 -17.75 6.45 23.46
N SER A 550 -17.66 6.76 22.16
CA SER A 550 -17.12 8.02 21.64
C SER A 550 -18.21 9.00 21.20
N ASN A 551 -19.28 8.50 20.59
CA ASN A 551 -20.39 9.32 20.10
C ASN A 551 -21.76 8.66 20.32
N PRO A 552 -22.33 8.73 21.55
CA PRO A 552 -23.59 8.06 21.92
C PRO A 552 -24.79 8.51 21.07
N LYS A 553 -24.82 9.77 20.63
CA LYS A 553 -25.93 10.29 19.83
C LYS A 553 -25.95 9.69 18.43
N LEU A 554 -24.77 9.65 17.79
CA LEU A 554 -24.63 9.09 16.45
C LEU A 554 -24.79 7.57 16.46
N SER A 555 -24.22 6.89 17.46
CA SER A 555 -24.39 5.46 17.68
C SER A 555 -25.87 5.05 17.76
N LYS A 556 -26.67 5.83 18.49
CA LYS A 556 -28.12 5.59 18.61
C LYS A 556 -28.83 5.70 17.26
N LEU A 557 -28.54 6.73 16.46
CA LEU A 557 -29.13 6.92 15.12
C LEU A 557 -28.73 5.79 14.16
N ILE A 558 -27.45 5.40 14.17
CA ILE A 558 -26.97 4.29 13.33
C ILE A 558 -27.60 2.97 13.77
N ASN A 559 -27.77 2.73 15.08
CA ASN A 559 -28.40 1.53 15.59
C ASN A 559 -29.88 1.47 15.19
N GLU A 560 -30.62 2.57 15.27
CA GLU A 560 -32.01 2.66 14.82
C GLU A 560 -32.12 2.35 13.32
N LEU A 561 -31.24 2.93 12.50
CA LEU A 561 -31.15 2.66 11.08
C LEU A 561 -30.81 1.20 10.76
N TRP A 562 -29.87 0.61 11.51
CA TRP A 562 -29.45 -0.78 11.35
C TRP A 562 -30.58 -1.77 11.71
N LEU A 563 -31.28 -1.54 12.81
CA LEU A 563 -32.41 -2.36 13.22
C LEU A 563 -33.56 -2.30 12.19
N ASP A 564 -33.87 -1.11 11.67
CA ASP A 564 -34.88 -0.96 10.63
C ASP A 564 -34.45 -1.63 9.32
N ALA A 565 -33.19 -1.50 8.93
CA ALA A 565 -32.62 -2.15 7.74
C ALA A 565 -32.64 -3.69 7.84
N GLN A 566 -32.41 -4.27 9.03
CA GLN A 566 -32.56 -5.71 9.26
C GLN A 566 -34.00 -6.20 9.09
N LEU A 567 -34.96 -5.42 9.53
CA LEU A 567 -36.39 -5.78 9.45
C LEU A 567 -36.97 -5.55 8.05
N ASN A 568 -36.47 -4.55 7.34
CA ASN A 568 -37.04 -4.05 6.09
C ASN A 568 -36.03 -4.01 4.96
N THR A 569 -35.14 -5.01 4.85
CA THR A 569 -34.02 -5.04 3.89
C THR A 569 -34.40 -4.66 2.46
N GLN A 570 -35.59 -5.09 1.99
CA GLN A 570 -36.08 -4.78 0.65
C GLN A 570 -36.31 -3.29 0.39
N ASN A 571 -36.58 -2.51 1.44
CA ASN A 571 -36.81 -1.06 1.33
C ASN A 571 -35.50 -0.27 1.22
N TYR A 572 -34.38 -0.93 1.53
CA TYR A 572 -33.05 -0.31 1.55
C TYR A 572 -32.18 -0.72 0.35
N GLN A 573 -32.58 -1.79 -0.37
CA GLN A 573 -31.84 -2.22 -1.57
C GLN A 573 -31.83 -1.11 -2.65
N GLY A 574 -30.61 -0.75 -3.09
CA GLY A 574 -30.41 0.30 -4.08
C GLY A 574 -30.59 1.74 -3.56
N GLN A 575 -30.76 1.92 -2.24
CA GLN A 575 -30.78 3.24 -1.59
C GLN A 575 -29.48 3.47 -0.80
N SER A 576 -28.99 4.70 -0.78
CA SER A 576 -27.80 5.06 0.02
C SER A 576 -28.15 5.12 1.49
N ILE A 577 -27.52 4.27 2.30
CA ILE A 577 -27.62 4.27 3.76
C ILE A 577 -27.06 5.56 4.35
N ALA A 578 -26.00 6.11 3.76
CA ALA A 578 -25.42 7.40 4.16
C ALA A 578 -26.45 8.53 4.04
N ASN A 579 -27.15 8.65 2.90
CA ASN A 579 -28.16 9.68 2.71
C ASN A 579 -29.33 9.56 3.71
N LYS A 580 -29.72 8.31 4.05
CA LYS A 580 -30.75 8.09 5.07
C LYS A 580 -30.29 8.47 6.47
N LEU A 581 -29.02 8.25 6.79
CA LEU A 581 -28.45 8.73 8.05
C LEU A 581 -28.46 10.26 8.11
N ASP A 582 -28.09 10.94 7.04
CA ASP A 582 -28.10 12.40 6.96
C ASP A 582 -29.53 12.96 7.15
N GLU A 583 -30.53 12.34 6.54
CA GLU A 583 -31.95 12.69 6.75
C GLU A 583 -32.37 12.54 8.23
N LEU A 584 -31.96 11.46 8.89
CA LEU A 584 -32.23 11.21 10.31
C LEU A 584 -31.54 12.24 11.22
N ILE A 585 -30.30 12.60 10.90
CA ILE A 585 -29.54 13.63 11.63
C ILE A 585 -30.24 14.99 11.49
N GLU A 586 -30.71 15.38 10.28
CA GLU A 586 -31.43 16.62 10.07
C GLU A 586 -32.77 16.66 10.83
N LEU A 587 -33.54 15.56 10.79
CA LEU A 587 -34.81 15.44 11.51
C LEU A 587 -34.62 15.57 13.03
N THR A 588 -33.63 14.80 13.58
CA THR A 588 -33.33 14.83 15.01
C THR A 588 -32.83 16.20 15.46
N SER A 589 -32.04 16.88 14.62
CA SER A 589 -31.57 18.24 14.90
C SER A 589 -32.70 19.25 14.93
N LYS A 590 -33.67 19.16 14.00
CA LYS A 590 -34.89 20.01 13.99
C LYS A 590 -35.76 19.78 15.23
N GLU A 591 -35.98 18.50 15.60
CA GLU A 591 -36.76 18.17 16.81
C GLU A 591 -36.07 18.70 18.09
N LEU A 592 -34.74 18.62 18.18
CA LEU A 592 -33.97 19.19 19.29
C LEU A 592 -34.12 20.72 19.37
N ILE A 593 -34.04 21.41 18.23
CA ILE A 593 -34.21 22.85 18.14
C ILE A 593 -35.65 23.24 18.54
N ASP A 594 -36.67 22.57 18.00
CA ASP A 594 -38.07 22.83 18.31
C ASP A 594 -38.41 22.56 19.78
N ASN A 595 -37.84 21.51 20.37
CA ASN A 595 -38.06 21.21 21.79
C ASN A 595 -37.34 22.24 22.69
N THR A 596 -36.10 22.62 22.33
CA THR A 596 -35.36 23.66 23.06
C THR A 596 -36.06 25.01 22.96
N ALA A 597 -36.58 25.37 21.78
CA ALA A 597 -37.35 26.60 21.60
C ALA A 597 -38.65 26.61 22.44
N LYS A 598 -39.37 25.47 22.56
CA LYS A 598 -40.51 25.31 23.42
C LYS A 598 -40.18 25.42 24.91
N ASP A 599 -39.06 24.82 25.35
CA ASP A 599 -38.62 24.88 26.75
C ASP A 599 -38.17 26.29 27.16
N TRP A 600 -37.64 27.06 26.22
CA TRP A 600 -37.21 28.44 26.45
C TRP A 600 -38.29 29.49 26.15
N CYS A 601 -39.50 29.05 25.75
CA CYS A 601 -40.64 29.93 25.38
C CYS A 601 -40.30 31.01 24.32
N ILE A 602 -39.46 30.67 23.34
CA ILE A 602 -39.10 31.51 22.20
C ILE A 602 -39.90 31.10 20.95
#